data_4ebadc4e9112e43b40fa79d75f1ad107
#
_entry.id   4ebadc4e9112e43b40fa79d75f1ad107
#
_cell.length_a   1.000
_cell.length_b   1.000
_cell.length_c   1.000
_cell.angle_alpha   90.00
_cell.angle_beta   90.00
_cell.angle_gamma   90.00
#
_symmetry.space_group_name_H-M   'P 1'
#
loop_
_entity.id
_entity.type
_entity.pdbx_description
1 polymer ?
#
loop_
_entity_poly.entity_id
_entity_poly.type
_entity_poly.pdbx_seq_one_letter_code
_entity_poly.pdbx_strand_id
1 'polypeptide(L)'
;LLDKDSKKVVTTNHNVIELSTGDRILFLRNDRQLGISNGEFATISKMDGDKITVKLGKASSREMTFSTNEYQDFNYGYAATVHKSQGSTYDQVFVYVAGRCWDRSLSYVAMTRHRKALNVYADRSQFRNLTELKDGLSRSTIRDSVLDWPLSFAIRRGFDPEKLIGWFVDKVLGVKQAIHDVWLFVANYAAFKVRKEHHHSVQEKIKQRALAKKVAML
;
A
#
# COMPACT_ATOMS: atom_id res chain seq x y z
N LEU A 1 12.90 -25.25 28.79
CA LEU A 1 12.64 -24.00 29.53
C LEU A 1 13.49 -22.93 28.85
N LEU A 2 12.86 -22.09 28.01
CA LEU A 2 13.50 -20.91 27.44
C LEU A 2 13.65 -19.89 28.57
N ASP A 3 14.87 -19.49 28.84
CA ASP A 3 15.19 -18.45 29.83
C ASP A 3 14.61 -17.12 29.32
N LYS A 4 13.40 -16.80 29.83
CA LYS A 4 12.61 -15.62 29.42
C LYS A 4 13.10 -14.32 30.06
N ASP A 5 14.12 -14.38 30.92
CA ASP A 5 14.42 -13.28 31.85
C ASP A 5 15.59 -12.37 31.47
N SER A 6 16.29 -12.61 30.36
CA SER A 6 17.33 -11.69 29.91
C SER A 6 16.81 -10.78 28.79
N LYS A 7 16.17 -9.71 29.17
CA LYS A 7 15.88 -8.61 28.24
C LYS A 7 17.16 -7.89 27.90
N LYS A 8 17.40 -7.71 26.59
CA LYS A 8 18.53 -6.96 26.10
C LYS A 8 18.06 -5.70 25.40
N VAL A 9 18.63 -4.57 25.77
CA VAL A 9 18.41 -3.31 25.08
C VAL A 9 19.30 -3.26 23.84
N VAL A 10 18.70 -3.07 22.69
CA VAL A 10 19.39 -2.98 21.40
C VAL A 10 19.02 -1.65 20.75
N THR A 11 20.02 -0.89 20.31
CA THR A 11 19.83 0.31 19.52
C THR A 11 19.76 -0.08 18.05
N THR A 12 18.69 0.30 17.40
CA THR A 12 18.48 0.15 15.95
C THR A 12 18.55 1.52 15.29
N ASN A 13 18.59 1.57 13.95
CA ASN A 13 18.55 2.83 13.20
C ASN A 13 17.23 3.61 13.39
N HIS A 14 16.22 2.98 13.98
CA HIS A 14 14.87 3.55 14.12
C HIS A 14 14.52 3.85 15.58
N ASN A 15 14.85 2.96 16.50
CA ASN A 15 14.48 3.04 17.92
C ASN A 15 15.45 2.27 18.80
N VAL A 16 15.37 2.53 20.09
CA VAL A 16 15.93 1.65 21.12
C VAL A 16 14.82 0.65 21.50
N ILE A 17 15.11 -0.65 21.36
CA ILE A 17 14.16 -1.71 21.61
C ILE A 17 14.70 -2.73 22.62
N GLU A 18 13.82 -3.29 23.43
CA GLU A 18 14.15 -4.38 24.36
C GLU A 18 13.77 -5.71 23.70
N LEU A 19 14.72 -6.61 23.57
CA LEU A 19 14.53 -7.91 22.93
C LEU A 19 14.79 -9.04 23.91
N SER A 20 14.04 -10.12 23.73
CA SER A 20 14.19 -11.39 24.43
C SER A 20 14.18 -12.56 23.45
N THR A 21 14.70 -13.70 23.85
CA THR A 21 14.55 -14.94 23.10
C THR A 21 13.06 -15.28 22.93
N GLY A 22 12.65 -15.60 21.72
CA GLY A 22 11.25 -15.83 21.35
C GLY A 22 10.53 -14.62 20.77
N ASP A 23 11.11 -13.42 20.84
CA ASP A 23 10.52 -12.23 20.24
C ASP A 23 10.53 -12.28 18.73
N ARG A 24 9.49 -11.68 18.13
CA ARG A 24 9.41 -11.50 16.69
C ARG A 24 9.99 -10.16 16.27
N ILE A 25 10.83 -10.22 15.25
CA ILE A 25 11.38 -9.04 14.60
C ILE A 25 10.97 -8.99 13.13
N LEU A 26 11.00 -7.78 12.58
CA LEU A 26 10.74 -7.46 11.18
C LEU A 26 11.95 -6.75 10.62
N PHE A 27 12.53 -7.29 9.56
CA PHE A 27 13.62 -6.65 8.84
C PHE A 27 13.09 -5.49 7.97
N LEU A 28 13.81 -4.37 7.98
CA LEU A 28 13.39 -3.12 7.33
C LEU A 28 14.23 -2.76 6.11
N ARG A 29 15.31 -3.47 5.85
CA ARG A 29 16.20 -3.27 4.70
C ARG A 29 16.68 -4.61 4.14
N ASN A 30 16.85 -4.66 2.82
CA ASN A 30 17.47 -5.82 2.17
C ASN A 30 18.94 -5.90 2.49
N ASP A 31 19.41 -7.11 2.79
CA ASP A 31 20.81 -7.42 2.90
C ASP A 31 21.11 -8.72 2.14
N ARG A 32 21.93 -8.61 1.07
CA ARG A 32 22.25 -9.75 0.21
C ARG A 32 23.24 -10.71 0.85
N GLN A 33 24.14 -10.23 1.71
CA GLN A 33 25.15 -11.08 2.38
C GLN A 33 24.46 -11.94 3.44
N LEU A 34 23.56 -11.35 4.22
CA LEU A 34 22.76 -12.07 5.19
C LEU A 34 21.59 -12.82 4.54
N GLY A 35 21.27 -12.51 3.27
CA GLY A 35 20.14 -13.06 2.55
C GLY A 35 18.79 -12.65 3.13
N ILE A 36 18.67 -11.42 3.63
CA ILE A 36 17.47 -10.85 4.25
C ILE A 36 16.73 -9.97 3.26
N SER A 37 15.41 -10.05 3.31
CA SER A 37 14.53 -9.18 2.55
C SER A 37 13.79 -8.17 3.43
N ASN A 38 13.58 -6.95 2.92
CA ASN A 38 12.73 -5.97 3.59
C ASN A 38 11.29 -6.52 3.73
N GLY A 39 10.77 -6.45 4.95
CA GLY A 39 9.44 -6.99 5.28
C GLY A 39 9.46 -8.46 5.70
N GLU A 40 10.62 -9.09 5.77
CA GLU A 40 10.74 -10.47 6.23
C GLU A 40 10.66 -10.54 7.77
N PHE A 41 9.88 -11.49 8.27
CA PHE A 41 9.71 -11.74 9.70
C PHE A 41 10.64 -12.85 10.18
N ALA A 42 11.17 -12.66 11.37
CA ALA A 42 11.97 -13.67 12.03
C ALA A 42 11.63 -13.78 13.52
N THR A 43 11.97 -14.90 14.13
CA THR A 43 11.83 -15.13 15.57
C THR A 43 13.23 -15.32 16.16
N ILE A 44 13.53 -14.62 17.24
CA ILE A 44 14.81 -14.71 17.94
C ILE A 44 14.90 -16.09 18.60
N SER A 45 15.91 -16.88 18.23
CA SER A 45 16.19 -18.18 18.86
C SER A 45 17.25 -18.10 19.93
N LYS A 46 18.25 -17.22 19.75
CA LYS A 46 19.34 -17.02 20.72
C LYS A 46 19.89 -15.60 20.65
N MET A 47 20.32 -15.09 21.78
CA MET A 47 21.07 -13.84 21.87
C MET A 47 22.38 -14.09 22.63
N ASP A 48 23.52 -13.63 22.06
CA ASP A 48 24.84 -13.80 22.63
C ASP A 48 25.68 -12.55 22.34
N GLY A 49 25.88 -11.74 23.37
CA GLY A 49 26.55 -10.44 23.19
C GLY A 49 25.81 -9.60 22.15
N ASP A 50 26.51 -9.09 21.14
CA ASP A 50 25.99 -8.33 20.01
C ASP A 50 25.39 -9.21 18.90
N LYS A 51 25.50 -10.54 19.02
CA LYS A 51 25.00 -11.49 18.02
C LYS A 51 23.60 -11.96 18.35
N ILE A 52 22.71 -11.87 17.37
CA ILE A 52 21.34 -12.35 17.43
C ILE A 52 21.18 -13.48 16.41
N THR A 53 20.78 -14.65 16.87
CA THR A 53 20.38 -15.77 16.02
C THR A 53 18.86 -15.78 15.88
N VAL A 54 18.37 -15.85 14.66
CA VAL A 54 16.96 -15.82 14.32
C VAL A 54 16.56 -16.96 13.41
N LYS A 55 15.29 -17.36 13.53
CA LYS A 55 14.62 -18.30 12.62
C LYS A 55 13.76 -17.51 11.64
N LEU A 56 14.02 -17.67 10.35
CA LEU A 56 13.28 -17.03 9.26
C LEU A 56 12.13 -17.94 8.78
N GLY A 57 10.98 -17.33 8.48
CA GLY A 57 9.85 -18.00 7.87
C GLY A 57 9.05 -18.94 8.79
N LYS A 58 7.90 -19.42 8.28
CA LYS A 58 7.02 -20.36 8.98
C LYS A 58 7.34 -21.84 8.70
N ALA A 59 7.91 -22.15 7.54
CA ALA A 59 8.05 -23.52 7.06
C ALA A 59 9.51 -23.96 6.81
N SER A 60 10.42 -23.05 6.57
CA SER A 60 11.84 -23.38 6.49
C SER A 60 12.53 -22.83 7.72
N SER A 61 13.02 -23.70 8.55
CA SER A 61 13.83 -23.37 9.74
C SER A 61 15.23 -22.90 9.34
N ARG A 62 15.29 -21.89 8.42
CA ARG A 62 16.55 -21.25 8.12
C ARG A 62 16.93 -20.41 9.32
N GLU A 63 17.93 -20.86 10.04
CA GLU A 63 18.57 -20.07 11.08
C GLU A 63 19.67 -19.21 10.47
N MET A 64 19.74 -17.98 10.94
CA MET A 64 20.84 -17.09 10.63
C MET A 64 21.23 -16.28 11.86
N THR A 65 22.50 -15.88 11.90
CA THR A 65 23.05 -15.04 12.95
C THR A 65 23.60 -13.76 12.34
N PHE A 66 23.27 -12.62 12.94
CA PHE A 66 23.79 -11.32 12.56
C PHE A 66 24.25 -10.55 13.79
N SER A 67 25.20 -9.61 13.60
CA SER A 67 25.61 -8.68 14.64
C SER A 67 24.76 -7.41 14.61
N THR A 68 24.31 -6.96 15.78
CA THR A 68 23.59 -5.68 15.93
C THR A 68 24.46 -4.47 15.65
N ASN A 69 25.79 -4.64 15.58
CA ASN A 69 26.73 -3.59 15.18
C ASN A 69 26.79 -3.44 13.65
N GLU A 70 26.54 -4.53 12.89
CA GLU A 70 26.63 -4.55 11.44
C GLU A 70 25.28 -4.30 10.78
N TYR A 71 24.19 -4.86 11.35
CA TYR A 71 22.85 -4.73 10.83
C TYR A 71 21.89 -4.20 11.90
N GLN A 72 21.36 -2.99 11.71
CA GLN A 72 20.51 -2.28 12.67
C GLN A 72 19.13 -1.94 12.10
N ASP A 73 18.82 -2.35 10.85
CA ASP A 73 17.55 -2.03 10.19
C ASP A 73 16.49 -3.09 10.48
N PHE A 74 16.11 -3.23 11.73
CA PHE A 74 15.02 -4.10 12.17
C PHE A 74 14.19 -3.45 13.29
N ASN A 75 13.01 -3.97 13.54
CA ASN A 75 12.12 -3.52 14.60
C ASN A 75 11.26 -4.70 15.10
N TYR A 76 10.41 -4.46 16.08
CA TYR A 76 9.44 -5.46 16.51
C TYR A 76 8.61 -5.98 15.34
N GLY A 77 8.40 -7.29 15.28
CA GLY A 77 7.64 -8.00 14.25
C GLY A 77 6.23 -8.43 14.69
N TYR A 78 5.65 -7.79 15.70
CA TYR A 78 4.31 -8.12 16.20
C TYR A 78 3.19 -7.50 15.36
N ALA A 79 3.49 -6.42 14.66
CA ALA A 79 2.59 -5.78 13.73
C ALA A 79 3.32 -5.39 12.45
N ALA A 80 2.59 -5.34 11.33
CA ALA A 80 3.11 -4.88 10.06
C ALA A 80 2.10 -3.99 9.34
N THR A 81 2.57 -3.11 8.49
CA THR A 81 1.68 -2.35 7.60
C THR A 81 1.02 -3.28 6.58
N VAL A 82 -0.15 -2.90 6.10
CA VAL A 82 -0.89 -3.67 5.09
C VAL A 82 -0.03 -3.95 3.85
N HIS A 83 0.76 -2.97 3.40
CA HIS A 83 1.66 -3.14 2.25
C HIS A 83 2.73 -4.22 2.48
N LYS A 84 3.31 -4.30 3.69
CA LYS A 84 4.30 -5.32 4.04
C LYS A 84 3.69 -6.72 4.19
N SER A 85 2.39 -6.81 4.46
CA SER A 85 1.67 -8.08 4.53
C SER A 85 1.19 -8.60 3.17
N GLN A 86 1.36 -7.82 2.10
CA GLN A 86 0.93 -8.20 0.76
C GLN A 86 1.63 -9.47 0.29
N GLY A 87 0.88 -10.41 -0.30
CA GLY A 87 1.39 -11.72 -0.71
C GLY A 87 1.44 -12.78 0.40
N SER A 88 1.32 -12.38 1.68
CA SER A 88 1.30 -13.32 2.81
C SER A 88 -0.12 -13.75 3.15
N THR A 89 -0.27 -14.98 3.69
CA THR A 89 -1.54 -15.52 4.18
C THR A 89 -1.36 -16.06 5.59
N TYR A 90 -2.33 -15.79 6.47
CA TYR A 90 -2.31 -16.15 7.88
C TYR A 90 -3.60 -16.85 8.27
N ASP A 91 -3.56 -17.71 9.30
CA ASP A 91 -4.78 -18.37 9.79
C ASP A 91 -5.73 -17.35 10.44
N GLN A 92 -5.20 -16.46 11.23
CA GLN A 92 -5.95 -15.38 11.87
C GLN A 92 -5.30 -14.03 11.54
N VAL A 93 -6.12 -13.03 11.26
CA VAL A 93 -5.68 -11.67 10.97
C VAL A 93 -6.43 -10.70 11.87
N PHE A 94 -5.69 -9.80 12.48
CA PHE A 94 -6.18 -8.68 13.28
C PHE A 94 -5.84 -7.39 12.53
N VAL A 95 -6.86 -6.68 12.07
CA VAL A 95 -6.69 -5.41 11.33
C VAL A 95 -7.05 -4.26 12.24
N TYR A 96 -6.10 -3.35 12.47
CA TYR A 96 -6.37 -2.09 13.15
C TYR A 96 -6.54 -0.98 12.13
N VAL A 97 -7.75 -0.43 12.09
CA VAL A 97 -8.14 0.64 11.16
C VAL A 97 -7.96 1.98 11.87
N ALA A 98 -6.90 2.69 11.49
CA ALA A 98 -6.60 4.03 11.99
C ALA A 98 -6.15 4.93 10.84
N GLY A 99 -6.33 6.25 11.03
CA GLY A 99 -5.95 7.25 10.04
C GLY A 99 -6.91 7.35 8.85
N ARG A 100 -6.62 8.30 7.95
CA ARG A 100 -7.48 8.64 6.81
C ARG A 100 -7.04 7.99 5.49
N CYS A 101 -6.01 7.16 5.50
CA CYS A 101 -5.45 6.55 4.28
C CYS A 101 -6.20 5.30 3.80
N TRP A 102 -7.24 4.89 4.50
CA TRP A 102 -8.04 3.73 4.12
C TRP A 102 -8.88 4.02 2.87
N ASP A 103 -8.83 3.07 1.96
CA ASP A 103 -9.63 3.02 0.75
C ASP A 103 -10.03 1.56 0.44
N ARG A 104 -10.84 1.37 -0.58
CA ARG A 104 -11.33 0.05 -1.00
C ARG A 104 -10.19 -0.92 -1.32
N SER A 105 -9.11 -0.45 -1.95
CA SER A 105 -7.98 -1.30 -2.36
C SER A 105 -7.17 -1.75 -1.15
N LEU A 106 -6.85 -0.83 -0.24
CA LEU A 106 -6.14 -1.13 1.00
C LEU A 106 -6.95 -2.06 1.91
N SER A 107 -8.26 -1.79 2.03
CA SER A 107 -9.20 -2.62 2.80
C SER A 107 -9.26 -4.04 2.24
N TYR A 108 -9.36 -4.19 0.93
CA TYR A 108 -9.34 -5.50 0.28
C TYR A 108 -8.06 -6.26 0.60
N VAL A 109 -6.88 -5.63 0.42
CA VAL A 109 -5.59 -6.27 0.71
C VAL A 109 -5.51 -6.70 2.17
N ALA A 110 -5.89 -5.84 3.13
CA ALA A 110 -5.82 -6.15 4.55
C ALA A 110 -6.74 -7.31 4.94
N MET A 111 -8.00 -7.26 4.48
CA MET A 111 -9.05 -8.17 4.93
C MET A 111 -9.01 -9.52 4.23
N THR A 112 -8.32 -9.66 3.10
CA THR A 112 -8.19 -10.94 2.37
C THR A 112 -6.94 -11.75 2.77
N ARG A 113 -6.23 -11.36 3.82
CA ARG A 113 -5.01 -12.09 4.28
C ARG A 113 -5.31 -13.29 5.16
N HIS A 114 -6.53 -13.47 5.64
CA HIS A 114 -6.90 -14.56 6.55
C HIS A 114 -7.35 -15.83 5.82
N ARG A 115 -7.14 -16.99 6.47
CA ARG A 115 -7.74 -18.27 6.05
C ARG A 115 -8.93 -18.66 6.93
N LYS A 116 -8.84 -18.43 8.24
CA LYS A 116 -9.82 -18.90 9.23
C LYS A 116 -10.61 -17.78 9.87
N ALA A 117 -9.94 -16.73 10.34
CA ALA A 117 -10.59 -15.67 11.09
C ALA A 117 -10.00 -14.29 10.81
N LEU A 118 -10.91 -13.31 10.73
CA LEU A 118 -10.60 -11.88 10.59
C LEU A 118 -11.25 -11.11 11.73
N ASN A 119 -10.46 -10.33 12.45
CA ASN A 119 -10.92 -9.39 13.45
C ASN A 119 -10.52 -7.98 13.04
N VAL A 120 -11.49 -7.08 12.98
CA VAL A 120 -11.28 -5.68 12.60
C VAL A 120 -11.53 -4.80 13.81
N TYR A 121 -10.55 -4.00 14.15
CA TYR A 121 -10.58 -3.02 15.21
C TYR A 121 -10.51 -1.62 14.63
N ALA A 122 -11.40 -0.75 15.06
CA ALA A 122 -11.43 0.63 14.61
C ALA A 122 -11.46 1.58 15.81
N ASP A 123 -10.77 2.70 15.71
CA ASP A 123 -10.77 3.71 16.74
C ASP A 123 -12.09 4.52 16.70
N ARG A 124 -12.82 4.53 17.79
CA ARG A 124 -14.07 5.28 17.95
C ARG A 124 -13.88 6.79 17.88
N SER A 125 -12.68 7.30 18.14
CA SER A 125 -12.38 8.72 17.95
C SER A 125 -12.38 9.14 16.48
N GLN A 126 -12.11 8.20 15.59
CA GLN A 126 -12.04 8.43 14.14
C GLN A 126 -13.30 7.98 13.41
N PHE A 127 -13.97 6.94 13.89
CA PHE A 127 -15.19 6.37 13.29
C PHE A 127 -16.28 6.29 14.37
N ARG A 128 -17.22 7.23 14.35
CA ARG A 128 -18.28 7.33 15.36
C ARG A 128 -19.25 6.18 15.32
N ASN A 129 -19.46 5.61 14.14
CA ASN A 129 -20.41 4.52 13.90
C ASN A 129 -19.93 3.60 12.77
N LEU A 130 -20.64 2.49 12.59
CA LEU A 130 -20.33 1.48 11.58
C LEU A 130 -20.48 2.01 10.15
N THR A 131 -21.38 2.98 9.92
CA THR A 131 -21.59 3.58 8.60
C THR A 131 -20.35 4.39 8.19
N GLU A 132 -19.84 5.26 9.06
CA GLU A 132 -18.60 6.01 8.79
C GLU A 132 -17.40 5.08 8.54
N LEU A 133 -17.29 4.00 9.31
CA LEU A 133 -16.25 2.98 9.08
C LEU A 133 -16.41 2.34 7.71
N LYS A 134 -17.61 1.91 7.35
CA LYS A 134 -17.91 1.31 6.04
C LYS A 134 -17.59 2.26 4.89
N ASP A 135 -17.98 3.53 5.01
CA ASP A 135 -17.75 4.55 3.98
C ASP A 135 -16.24 4.83 3.83
N GLY A 136 -15.51 4.89 4.93
CA GLY A 136 -14.06 5.03 4.93
C GLY A 136 -13.34 3.86 4.24
N LEU A 137 -13.75 2.63 4.56
CA LEU A 137 -13.16 1.40 4.01
C LEU A 137 -13.56 1.13 2.55
N SER A 138 -14.71 1.62 2.11
CA SER A 138 -15.23 1.44 0.74
C SER A 138 -14.94 2.61 -0.20
N ARG A 139 -14.30 3.66 0.31
CA ARG A 139 -13.95 4.85 -0.47
C ARG A 139 -13.12 4.47 -1.70
N SER A 140 -13.61 4.83 -2.89
CA SER A 140 -12.84 4.64 -4.12
C SER A 140 -11.90 5.82 -4.31
N THR A 141 -10.61 5.55 -4.25
CA THR A 141 -9.56 6.48 -4.66
C THR A 141 -9.10 6.07 -6.04
N ILE A 142 -9.50 6.84 -7.03
CA ILE A 142 -8.99 6.66 -8.39
C ILE A 142 -7.52 7.11 -8.36
N ARG A 143 -6.61 6.17 -8.47
CA ARG A 143 -5.18 6.45 -8.67
C ARG A 143 -4.95 6.53 -10.17
N ASP A 144 -5.03 7.74 -10.72
CA ASP A 144 -4.69 7.94 -12.11
C ASP A 144 -3.17 8.10 -12.25
N SER A 145 -2.63 7.43 -13.21
CA SER A 145 -1.29 7.66 -13.70
C SER A 145 -1.30 8.85 -14.67
N VAL A 146 -0.23 9.65 -14.67
CA VAL A 146 -0.02 10.70 -15.68
C VAL A 146 0.01 10.11 -17.08
N LEU A 147 0.52 8.86 -17.21
CA LEU A 147 0.62 8.15 -18.48
C LEU A 147 -0.73 7.67 -19.00
N ASP A 148 -1.64 7.29 -18.09
CA ASP A 148 -2.96 6.78 -18.47
C ASP A 148 -3.95 7.90 -18.79
N TRP A 149 -3.86 9.03 -18.08
CA TRP A 149 -4.81 10.14 -18.17
C TRP A 149 -4.14 11.50 -17.99
N PRO A 150 -3.22 11.90 -18.90
CA PRO A 150 -2.42 13.12 -18.71
C PRO A 150 -3.28 14.37 -18.56
N LEU A 151 -4.34 14.48 -19.34
CA LEU A 151 -5.22 15.66 -19.32
C LEU A 151 -6.10 15.70 -18.05
N SER A 152 -6.73 14.59 -17.66
CA SER A 152 -7.52 14.51 -16.43
C SER A 152 -6.67 14.71 -15.19
N PHE A 153 -5.43 14.27 -15.22
CA PHE A 153 -4.47 14.49 -14.15
C PHE A 153 -4.10 15.98 -14.04
N ALA A 154 -3.83 16.65 -15.14
CA ALA A 154 -3.52 18.07 -15.18
C ALA A 154 -4.68 18.92 -14.65
N ILE A 155 -5.91 18.68 -15.12
CA ILE A 155 -7.11 19.40 -14.68
C ILE A 155 -7.33 19.26 -13.16
N ARG A 156 -7.20 18.05 -12.61
CA ARG A 156 -7.37 17.83 -11.16
C ARG A 156 -6.30 18.49 -10.30
N ARG A 157 -5.13 18.76 -10.87
CA ARG A 157 -4.05 19.50 -10.21
C ARG A 157 -4.17 21.00 -10.41
N GLY A 158 -5.25 21.48 -11.02
CA GLY A 158 -5.49 22.89 -11.28
C GLY A 158 -4.67 23.48 -12.43
N PHE A 159 -4.07 22.61 -13.26
CA PHE A 159 -3.44 23.05 -14.49
C PHE A 159 -4.51 23.26 -15.56
N ASP A 160 -4.51 24.46 -16.15
CA ASP A 160 -5.33 24.76 -17.30
C ASP A 160 -4.70 24.11 -18.57
N PRO A 161 -5.39 23.14 -19.20
CA PRO A 161 -4.83 22.46 -20.35
C PRO A 161 -4.51 23.38 -21.53
N GLU A 162 -5.30 24.45 -21.72
CA GLU A 162 -5.09 25.40 -22.81
C GLU A 162 -3.83 26.23 -22.58
N LYS A 163 -3.58 26.63 -21.32
CA LYS A 163 -2.34 27.32 -20.95
C LYS A 163 -1.13 26.42 -21.03
N LEU A 164 -1.30 25.13 -20.70
CA LEU A 164 -0.23 24.13 -20.77
C LEU A 164 0.14 23.84 -22.25
N ILE A 165 -0.85 23.75 -23.12
CA ILE A 165 -0.67 23.62 -24.56
C ILE A 165 -0.01 24.88 -25.11
N GLY A 166 -0.49 26.08 -24.75
CA GLY A 166 0.11 27.36 -25.15
C GLY A 166 1.57 27.47 -24.72
N TRP A 167 1.89 27.16 -23.47
CA TRP A 167 3.25 27.16 -22.95
C TRP A 167 4.16 26.14 -23.67
N PHE A 168 3.63 24.96 -23.96
CA PHE A 168 4.36 23.91 -24.69
C PHE A 168 4.62 24.31 -26.14
N VAL A 169 3.61 24.88 -26.78
CA VAL A 169 3.70 25.43 -28.14
C VAL A 169 4.74 26.55 -28.21
N ASP A 170 4.71 27.51 -27.28
CA ASP A 170 5.67 28.62 -27.25
C ASP A 170 7.12 28.17 -27.00
N LYS A 171 7.30 27.15 -26.14
CA LYS A 171 8.64 26.62 -25.81
C LYS A 171 9.20 25.66 -26.87
N VAL A 172 8.35 24.94 -27.60
CA VAL A 172 8.74 23.81 -28.45
C VAL A 172 8.66 24.15 -29.93
N LEU A 173 7.87 25.15 -30.34
CA LEU A 173 7.76 25.57 -31.77
C LEU A 173 9.02 26.20 -32.36
N GLY A 174 10.08 26.39 -31.59
CA GLY A 174 11.42 26.65 -32.15
C GLY A 174 12.05 25.48 -32.88
N VAL A 175 11.43 24.27 -32.87
CA VAL A 175 11.99 23.06 -33.46
C VAL A 175 10.93 22.33 -34.31
N LYS A 176 11.19 22.17 -35.60
CA LYS A 176 10.30 21.53 -36.60
C LYS A 176 9.84 20.09 -36.26
N GLN A 177 10.41 19.46 -35.26
CA GLN A 177 10.07 18.09 -34.80
C GLN A 177 8.84 18.04 -33.88
N ALA A 178 8.46 19.18 -33.30
CA ALA A 178 7.38 19.27 -32.33
C ALA A 178 5.96 19.20 -32.91
N ILE A 179 5.81 19.38 -34.23
CA ILE A 179 4.50 19.33 -34.90
C ILE A 179 3.89 17.92 -34.82
N HIS A 180 4.73 16.90 -34.87
CA HIS A 180 4.27 15.50 -34.77
C HIS A 180 3.75 15.15 -33.37
N ASP A 181 4.45 15.61 -32.33
CA ASP A 181 4.07 15.31 -30.91
C ASP A 181 2.85 16.11 -30.46
N VAL A 182 2.71 17.37 -30.96
CA VAL A 182 1.49 18.16 -30.76
C VAL A 182 0.30 17.51 -31.48
N TRP A 183 0.50 16.97 -32.69
CA TRP A 183 -0.57 16.27 -33.40
C TRP A 183 -1.00 14.98 -32.68
N LEU A 184 -0.04 14.22 -32.12
CA LEU A 184 -0.31 13.03 -31.32
C LEU A 184 -1.08 13.39 -30.03
N PHE A 185 -0.74 14.52 -29.40
CA PHE A 185 -1.45 15.03 -28.23
C PHE A 185 -2.89 15.45 -28.55
N VAL A 186 -3.09 16.16 -29.67
CA VAL A 186 -4.44 16.56 -30.13
C VAL A 186 -5.27 15.35 -30.53
N ALA A 187 -4.67 14.35 -31.20
CA ALA A 187 -5.34 13.10 -31.55
C ALA A 187 -5.77 12.30 -30.30
N ASN A 188 -4.90 12.24 -29.29
CA ASN A 188 -5.21 11.62 -27.99
C ASN A 188 -6.29 12.40 -27.23
N TYR A 189 -6.31 13.74 -27.34
CA TYR A 189 -7.38 14.58 -26.76
C TYR A 189 -8.74 14.29 -27.40
N ALA A 190 -8.79 14.19 -28.73
CA ALA A 190 -10.03 13.85 -29.45
C ALA A 190 -10.51 12.43 -29.07
N ALA A 191 -9.61 11.46 -28.99
CA ALA A 191 -9.92 10.10 -28.54
C ALA A 191 -10.41 10.06 -27.09
N PHE A 192 -9.84 10.91 -26.22
CA PHE A 192 -10.27 11.07 -24.82
C PHE A 192 -11.71 11.64 -24.74
N LYS A 193 -12.02 12.67 -25.50
CA LYS A 193 -13.35 13.27 -25.53
C LYS A 193 -14.42 12.24 -25.94
N VAL A 194 -14.17 11.47 -26.97
CA VAL A 194 -15.05 10.38 -27.42
C VAL A 194 -15.19 9.29 -26.35
N ARG A 195 -14.10 8.90 -25.67
CA ARG A 195 -14.14 7.91 -24.58
C ARG A 195 -14.92 8.40 -23.36
N LYS A 196 -14.78 9.69 -23.01
CA LYS A 196 -15.53 10.30 -21.90
C LYS A 196 -17.02 10.28 -22.15
N GLU A 197 -17.45 10.62 -23.36
CA GLU A 197 -18.85 10.57 -23.77
C GLU A 197 -19.39 9.12 -23.74
N HIS A 198 -18.59 8.17 -24.21
CA HIS A 198 -18.95 6.75 -24.15
C HIS A 198 -19.05 6.23 -22.70
N HIS A 199 -18.09 6.60 -21.84
CA HIS A 199 -18.12 6.21 -20.42
C HIS A 199 -19.30 6.80 -19.66
N HIS A 200 -19.66 8.05 -19.95
CA HIS A 200 -20.86 8.70 -19.39
C HIS A 200 -22.15 7.98 -19.83
N SER A 201 -22.25 7.65 -21.11
CA SER A 201 -23.37 6.89 -21.67
C SER A 201 -23.50 5.49 -21.05
N VAL A 202 -22.40 4.78 -20.83
CA VAL A 202 -22.38 3.45 -20.18
C VAL A 202 -22.79 3.55 -18.70
N GLN A 203 -22.31 4.55 -17.97
CA GLN A 203 -22.69 4.80 -16.58
C GLN A 203 -24.19 5.13 -16.44
N GLU A 204 -24.74 5.92 -17.35
CA GLU A 204 -26.19 6.21 -17.37
C GLU A 204 -27.02 4.97 -17.67
N LYS A 205 -26.62 4.15 -18.63
CA LYS A 205 -27.28 2.87 -18.93
C LYS A 205 -27.26 1.91 -17.73
N ILE A 206 -26.14 1.87 -16.97
CA ILE A 206 -26.04 1.07 -15.74
C ILE A 206 -27.00 1.60 -14.67
N LYS A 207 -27.07 2.93 -14.47
CA LYS A 207 -28.03 3.55 -13.53
C LYS A 207 -29.46 3.25 -13.90
N GLN A 208 -29.82 3.38 -15.18
CA GLN A 208 -31.20 3.09 -15.66
C GLN A 208 -31.56 1.61 -15.47
N ARG A 209 -30.62 0.66 -15.75
CA ARG A 209 -30.86 -0.77 -15.50
C ARG A 209 -30.99 -1.10 -14.00
N ALA A 210 -30.24 -0.42 -13.14
CA ALA A 210 -30.36 -0.58 -11.68
C ALA A 210 -31.70 -0.05 -11.16
N LEU A 211 -32.18 1.09 -11.72
CA LEU A 211 -33.49 1.67 -11.40
C LEU A 211 -34.64 0.78 -11.88
N ALA A 212 -34.56 0.26 -13.11
CA ALA A 212 -35.56 -0.65 -13.65
C ALA A 212 -35.67 -1.96 -12.85
N LYS A 213 -34.55 -2.51 -12.38
CA LYS A 213 -34.56 -3.67 -11.47
C LYS A 213 -35.23 -3.36 -10.13
N LYS A 214 -35.04 -2.16 -9.59
CA LYS A 214 -35.66 -1.73 -8.33
C LYS A 214 -37.17 -1.58 -8.46
N VAL A 215 -37.64 -1.09 -9.60
CA VAL A 215 -39.07 -0.95 -9.89
C VAL A 215 -39.76 -2.29 -10.16
N ALA A 216 -39.04 -3.27 -10.70
CA ALA A 216 -39.60 -4.61 -10.96
C ALA A 216 -39.63 -5.51 -9.69
N MET A 217 -39.12 -5.06 -8.55
CA MET A 217 -39.14 -5.75 -7.26
C MET A 217 -40.13 -5.12 -6.25
N LEU A 218 -40.88 -4.10 -6.67
CA LEU A 218 -42.02 -3.50 -5.96
C LEU A 218 -43.32 -3.98 -6.58
#